data_8c3dabae2c342930a7b3a88538da2b4e
#
_entry.id   8c3dabae2c342930a7b3a88538da2b4e
#
_cell.length_a   1.000
_cell.length_b   1.000
_cell.length_c   1.000
_cell.angle_alpha   90.00
_cell.angle_beta   90.00
_cell.angle_gamma   90.00
#
_symmetry.space_group_name_H-M   'P 1'
#
loop_
_entity.id
_entity.type
_entity.pdbx_description
1 polymer ?
#
loop_
_entity_poly.entity_id
_entity_poly.type
_entity_poly.pdbx_seq_one_letter_code
_entity_poly.pdbx_strand_id
1 'polypeptide(L)'
;MRNDVHLGHKARKRFGQNFLNDPYIIDGIVSAINPKPGQNLVEIGPGLGAITEPVGREVDKFTVIELDRDLAERLRNHPDLADKLTIHEGDAMRFDFTQLVKPNNKLRIFGNLPYNISTPLMFHLFEFHKDIQDMHFMLQKEVVNRLAAGPGSKAYGRLTVMAQYYCKVVPVLEVPPTAFVPPPKVDSAVVRLVPYEELPCPAKDLRLLDRVCREGFNQRRKTVRNCYKSLLSEEVLEELGVNPSMRPENLTLQQFVAMANWLADNPQH
;
A
#
# COMPACT_ATOMS: atom_id res chain seq x y z
N MET A 1 -21.12 -15.81 20.67
CA MET A 1 -20.13 -16.44 19.76
C MET A 1 -19.89 -15.50 18.58
N ARG A 2 -18.62 -15.17 18.27
CA ARG A 2 -18.33 -14.39 17.06
C ARG A 2 -18.67 -15.23 15.84
N ASN A 3 -19.51 -14.70 14.95
CA ASN A 3 -19.83 -15.38 13.70
C ASN A 3 -18.64 -15.20 12.72
N ASP A 4 -17.77 -16.21 12.69
CA ASP A 4 -16.57 -16.21 11.82
C ASP A 4 -16.85 -16.85 10.45
N VAL A 5 -18.11 -17.19 10.18
CA VAL A 5 -18.53 -17.83 8.93
C VAL A 5 -19.31 -16.86 8.07
N HIS A 6 -18.90 -16.70 6.81
CA HIS A 6 -19.63 -15.92 5.80
C HIS A 6 -19.71 -16.71 4.50
N LEU A 7 -20.91 -16.76 3.91
CA LEU A 7 -21.19 -17.51 2.68
C LEU A 7 -20.64 -18.96 2.69
N GLY A 8 -20.73 -19.63 3.85
CA GLY A 8 -20.25 -21.00 4.04
C GLY A 8 -18.73 -21.16 4.21
N HIS A 9 -17.97 -20.08 4.21
CA HIS A 9 -16.52 -20.12 4.47
C HIS A 9 -16.19 -19.58 5.86
N LYS A 10 -15.38 -20.33 6.60
CA LYS A 10 -14.89 -19.91 7.92
C LYS A 10 -13.63 -19.05 7.77
N ALA A 11 -13.67 -17.83 8.30
CA ALA A 11 -12.53 -16.92 8.29
C ALA A 11 -11.30 -17.55 8.97
N ARG A 12 -10.15 -17.44 8.33
CA ARG A 12 -8.87 -18.01 8.81
C ARG A 12 -8.01 -16.90 9.41
N LYS A 13 -7.83 -16.95 10.73
CA LYS A 13 -7.02 -15.95 11.47
C LYS A 13 -5.60 -15.82 10.93
N ARG A 14 -4.98 -16.94 10.52
CA ARG A 14 -3.62 -16.95 9.95
C ARG A 14 -3.48 -16.13 8.68
N PHE A 15 -4.58 -15.92 7.96
CA PHE A 15 -4.63 -15.11 6.74
C PHE A 15 -5.21 -13.70 6.98
N GLY A 16 -5.56 -13.35 8.22
CA GLY A 16 -6.13 -12.05 8.56
C GLY A 16 -7.45 -11.76 7.87
N GLN A 17 -8.30 -12.78 7.66
CA GLN A 17 -9.51 -12.67 6.87
C GLN A 17 -10.63 -11.93 7.62
N ASN A 18 -11.12 -10.83 7.02
CA ASN A 18 -12.33 -10.11 7.36
C ASN A 18 -13.07 -9.85 6.05
N PHE A 19 -14.22 -10.50 5.87
CA PHE A 19 -14.93 -10.44 4.60
C PHE A 19 -15.89 -9.26 4.57
N LEU A 20 -15.72 -8.40 3.56
CA LEU A 20 -16.58 -7.26 3.31
C LEU A 20 -17.98 -7.74 2.89
N ASN A 21 -19.04 -7.19 3.51
CA ASN A 21 -20.44 -7.58 3.22
C ASN A 21 -21.42 -6.41 3.18
N ASP A 22 -20.98 -5.18 3.26
CA ASP A 22 -21.83 -3.98 3.20
C ASP A 22 -21.95 -3.51 1.75
N PRO A 23 -23.14 -3.59 1.12
CA PRO A 23 -23.32 -3.20 -0.28
C PRO A 23 -23.00 -1.72 -0.57
N TYR A 24 -23.30 -0.83 0.38
CA TYR A 24 -23.01 0.60 0.24
C TYR A 24 -21.51 0.87 0.16
N ILE A 25 -20.75 0.21 1.03
CA ILE A 25 -19.28 0.31 1.02
C ILE A 25 -18.70 -0.29 -0.25
N ILE A 26 -19.19 -1.46 -0.67
CA ILE A 26 -18.76 -2.13 -1.91
C ILE A 26 -18.98 -1.20 -3.11
N ASP A 27 -20.15 -0.60 -3.23
CA ASP A 27 -20.46 0.34 -4.31
C ASP A 27 -19.52 1.55 -4.30
N GLY A 28 -19.20 2.08 -3.12
CA GLY A 28 -18.26 3.19 -2.95
C GLY A 28 -16.85 2.84 -3.42
N ILE A 29 -16.39 1.63 -3.10
CA ILE A 29 -15.07 1.13 -3.53
C ILE A 29 -15.01 0.96 -5.04
N VAL A 30 -16.00 0.30 -5.62
CA VAL A 30 -16.07 0.06 -7.08
C VAL A 30 -16.17 1.39 -7.84
N SER A 31 -16.95 2.34 -7.34
CA SER A 31 -17.03 3.68 -7.92
C SER A 31 -15.67 4.42 -7.88
N ALA A 32 -14.93 4.28 -6.79
CA ALA A 32 -13.60 4.87 -6.66
C ALA A 32 -12.59 4.24 -7.64
N ILE A 33 -12.63 2.92 -7.82
CA ILE A 33 -11.80 2.22 -8.80
C ILE A 33 -12.22 2.60 -10.22
N ASN A 34 -13.53 2.72 -10.47
CA ASN A 34 -14.10 3.03 -11.78
C ASN A 34 -13.50 2.13 -12.88
N PRO A 35 -13.69 0.80 -12.78
CA PRO A 35 -13.12 -0.14 -13.73
C PRO A 35 -13.75 0.00 -15.11
N LYS A 36 -12.92 -0.10 -16.16
CA LYS A 36 -13.36 -0.02 -17.56
C LYS A 36 -12.82 -1.20 -18.35
N PRO A 37 -13.55 -1.66 -19.38
CA PRO A 37 -13.06 -2.68 -20.31
C PRO A 37 -11.71 -2.30 -20.91
N GLY A 38 -10.84 -3.29 -21.09
CA GLY A 38 -9.50 -3.10 -21.66
C GLY A 38 -8.41 -2.69 -20.66
N GLN A 39 -8.77 -2.30 -19.45
CA GLN A 39 -7.79 -1.99 -18.40
C GLN A 39 -7.13 -3.26 -17.86
N ASN A 40 -5.89 -3.13 -17.43
CA ASN A 40 -5.11 -4.22 -16.84
C ASN A 40 -5.31 -4.25 -15.32
N LEU A 41 -6.43 -4.82 -14.90
CA LEU A 41 -6.87 -4.86 -13.51
C LEU A 41 -6.33 -6.10 -12.79
N VAL A 42 -5.89 -5.90 -11.57
CA VAL A 42 -5.39 -6.96 -10.68
C VAL A 42 -5.98 -6.78 -9.29
N GLU A 43 -6.71 -7.77 -8.81
CA GLU A 43 -7.18 -7.80 -7.43
C GLU A 43 -6.29 -8.67 -6.56
N ILE A 44 -5.83 -8.13 -5.43
CA ILE A 44 -5.10 -8.87 -4.40
C ILE A 44 -6.07 -9.25 -3.30
N GLY A 45 -6.16 -10.56 -3.01
CA GLY A 45 -7.00 -11.07 -1.95
C GLY A 45 -8.50 -10.93 -2.22
N PRO A 46 -9.01 -11.48 -3.34
CA PRO A 46 -10.44 -11.37 -3.70
C PRO A 46 -11.38 -11.98 -2.66
N GLY A 47 -10.90 -12.92 -1.86
CA GLY A 47 -11.67 -13.54 -0.80
C GLY A 47 -12.92 -14.23 -1.35
N LEU A 48 -14.08 -13.85 -0.82
CA LEU A 48 -15.38 -14.38 -1.25
C LEU A 48 -15.97 -13.64 -2.46
N GLY A 49 -15.23 -12.71 -3.06
CA GLY A 49 -15.65 -12.04 -4.29
C GLY A 49 -16.47 -10.77 -4.10
N ALA A 50 -16.47 -10.16 -2.92
CA ALA A 50 -17.29 -8.99 -2.64
C ALA A 50 -17.01 -7.80 -3.57
N ILE A 51 -15.76 -7.56 -3.92
CA ILE A 51 -15.35 -6.54 -4.90
C ILE A 51 -15.20 -7.17 -6.29
N THR A 52 -14.77 -8.43 -6.35
CA THR A 52 -14.55 -9.18 -7.59
C THR A 52 -15.81 -9.26 -8.46
N GLU A 53 -16.95 -9.60 -7.87
CA GLU A 53 -18.21 -9.72 -8.60
C GLU A 53 -18.66 -8.42 -9.28
N PRO A 54 -18.76 -7.27 -8.56
CA PRO A 54 -19.17 -6.03 -9.20
C PRO A 54 -18.15 -5.51 -10.22
N VAL A 55 -16.85 -5.70 -10.00
CA VAL A 55 -15.81 -5.37 -10.99
C VAL A 55 -15.98 -6.25 -12.24
N GLY A 56 -16.23 -7.54 -12.06
CA GLY A 56 -16.46 -8.49 -13.15
C GLY A 56 -17.67 -8.19 -14.02
N ARG A 57 -18.65 -7.42 -13.52
CA ARG A 57 -19.77 -6.94 -14.33
C ARG A 57 -19.37 -5.82 -15.28
N GLU A 58 -18.33 -5.07 -14.95
CA GLU A 58 -17.87 -3.90 -15.71
C GLU A 58 -16.79 -4.22 -16.75
N VAL A 59 -16.13 -5.38 -16.62
CA VAL A 59 -14.98 -5.74 -17.46
C VAL A 59 -15.07 -7.19 -17.94
N ASP A 60 -14.37 -7.51 -19.05
CA ASP A 60 -14.43 -8.85 -19.62
C ASP A 60 -13.47 -9.82 -18.92
N LYS A 61 -12.26 -9.36 -18.62
CA LYS A 61 -11.21 -10.18 -17.97
C LYS A 61 -10.35 -9.35 -17.04
N PHE A 62 -9.93 -9.96 -15.93
CA PHE A 62 -8.91 -9.42 -15.05
C PHE A 62 -8.23 -10.51 -14.23
N THR A 63 -7.18 -10.14 -13.53
CA THR A 63 -6.34 -11.04 -12.76
C THR A 63 -6.67 -10.94 -11.27
N VAL A 64 -6.64 -12.06 -10.56
CA VAL A 64 -6.71 -12.10 -9.10
C VAL A 64 -5.54 -12.91 -8.54
N ILE A 65 -5.05 -12.51 -7.37
CA ILE A 65 -4.00 -13.20 -6.61
C ILE A 65 -4.58 -13.56 -5.25
N GLU A 66 -4.70 -14.85 -4.97
CA GLU A 66 -5.31 -15.37 -3.74
C GLU A 66 -4.38 -16.39 -3.07
N LEU A 67 -4.08 -16.17 -1.79
CA LEU A 67 -3.25 -17.05 -0.99
C LEU A 67 -4.01 -18.27 -0.46
N ASP A 68 -5.29 -18.11 -0.12
CA ASP A 68 -6.12 -19.17 0.42
C ASP A 68 -6.60 -20.09 -0.71
N ARG A 69 -6.12 -21.33 -0.69
CA ARG A 69 -6.42 -22.36 -1.69
C ARG A 69 -7.92 -22.60 -1.87
N ASP A 70 -8.67 -22.65 -0.75
CA ASP A 70 -10.12 -22.94 -0.81
C ASP A 70 -10.89 -21.76 -1.43
N LEU A 71 -10.47 -20.52 -1.17
CA LEU A 71 -11.04 -19.34 -1.79
C LEU A 71 -10.68 -19.26 -3.29
N ALA A 72 -9.45 -19.59 -3.66
CA ALA A 72 -9.05 -19.67 -5.07
C ALA A 72 -9.88 -20.71 -5.82
N GLU A 73 -10.10 -21.90 -5.25
CA GLU A 73 -10.93 -22.95 -5.83
C GLU A 73 -12.38 -22.51 -5.97
N ARG A 74 -12.92 -21.82 -4.98
CA ARG A 74 -14.27 -21.26 -5.03
C ARG A 74 -14.44 -20.29 -6.21
N LEU A 75 -13.45 -19.45 -6.49
CA LEU A 75 -13.47 -18.55 -7.65
C LEU A 75 -13.35 -19.29 -8.98
N ARG A 76 -12.56 -20.36 -9.05
CA ARG A 76 -12.47 -21.21 -10.26
C ARG A 76 -13.79 -21.84 -10.63
N ASN A 77 -14.63 -22.11 -9.64
CA ASN A 77 -15.95 -22.73 -9.82
C ASN A 77 -17.10 -21.72 -9.76
N HIS A 78 -16.80 -20.43 -9.72
CA HIS A 78 -17.83 -19.39 -9.65
C HIS A 78 -18.58 -19.30 -10.99
N PRO A 79 -19.94 -19.39 -11.00
CA PRO A 79 -20.71 -19.50 -12.24
C PRO A 79 -20.55 -18.28 -13.16
N ASP A 80 -20.38 -17.09 -12.60
CA ASP A 80 -20.35 -15.83 -13.35
C ASP A 80 -18.94 -15.25 -13.51
N LEU A 81 -17.95 -15.71 -12.75
CA LEU A 81 -16.61 -15.15 -12.71
C LEU A 81 -15.54 -16.07 -13.28
N ALA A 82 -15.73 -17.38 -13.29
CA ALA A 82 -14.70 -18.34 -13.68
C ALA A 82 -14.06 -18.02 -15.03
N ASP A 83 -14.87 -17.65 -16.02
CA ASP A 83 -14.42 -17.35 -17.38
C ASP A 83 -13.77 -15.95 -17.51
N LYS A 84 -13.94 -15.09 -16.51
CA LYS A 84 -13.43 -13.71 -16.50
C LYS A 84 -12.10 -13.58 -15.76
N LEU A 85 -11.76 -14.53 -14.89
CA LEU A 85 -10.62 -14.44 -14.00
C LEU A 85 -9.44 -15.27 -14.48
N THR A 86 -8.25 -14.63 -14.44
CA THR A 86 -6.98 -15.34 -14.40
C THR A 86 -6.56 -15.41 -12.95
N ILE A 87 -6.60 -16.62 -12.38
CA ILE A 87 -6.36 -16.81 -10.94
C ILE A 87 -4.93 -17.28 -10.71
N HIS A 88 -4.18 -16.49 -9.92
CA HIS A 88 -2.89 -16.86 -9.38
C HIS A 88 -3.04 -17.23 -7.91
N GLU A 89 -2.85 -18.51 -7.60
CA GLU A 89 -2.83 -18.98 -6.22
C GLU A 89 -1.42 -18.79 -5.66
N GLY A 90 -1.29 -17.94 -4.64
CA GLY A 90 0.00 -17.68 -4.03
C GLY A 90 0.04 -16.38 -3.21
N ASP A 91 1.23 -16.08 -2.73
CA ASP A 91 1.52 -14.94 -1.87
C ASP A 91 1.84 -13.69 -2.71
N ALA A 92 1.00 -12.66 -2.60
CA ALA A 92 1.20 -11.40 -3.31
C ALA A 92 2.53 -10.70 -2.94
N MET A 93 3.05 -10.93 -1.73
CA MET A 93 4.35 -10.36 -1.30
C MET A 93 5.55 -10.98 -2.03
N ARG A 94 5.36 -12.14 -2.66
CA ARG A 94 6.39 -12.86 -3.43
C ARG A 94 6.11 -12.86 -4.92
N PHE A 95 4.98 -12.30 -5.32
CA PHE A 95 4.55 -12.27 -6.71
C PHE A 95 5.38 -11.26 -7.51
N ASP A 96 5.86 -11.69 -8.67
CA ASP A 96 6.53 -10.81 -9.63
C ASP A 96 5.48 -10.16 -10.54
N PHE A 97 5.11 -8.91 -10.25
CA PHE A 97 4.10 -8.17 -11.00
C PHE A 97 4.52 -7.83 -12.43
N THR A 98 5.81 -7.95 -12.76
CA THR A 98 6.27 -7.77 -14.17
C THR A 98 5.65 -8.80 -15.11
N GLN A 99 5.26 -9.98 -14.59
CA GLN A 99 4.56 -11.00 -15.37
C GLN A 99 3.20 -10.55 -15.91
N LEU A 100 2.59 -9.53 -15.30
CA LEU A 100 1.27 -9.03 -15.65
C LEU A 100 1.34 -7.76 -16.51
N VAL A 101 2.53 -7.22 -16.73
CA VAL A 101 2.71 -5.99 -17.51
C VAL A 101 2.37 -6.23 -18.98
N LYS A 102 1.62 -5.32 -19.56
CA LYS A 102 1.26 -5.31 -20.99
C LYS A 102 1.75 -4.01 -21.64
N PRO A 103 2.14 -4.02 -22.93
CA PRO A 103 2.55 -2.81 -23.62
C PRO A 103 1.47 -1.72 -23.55
N ASN A 104 1.86 -0.50 -23.15
CA ASN A 104 0.99 0.68 -23.06
C ASN A 104 -0.28 0.48 -22.19
N ASN A 105 -0.24 -0.46 -21.26
CA ASN A 105 -1.37 -0.77 -20.41
C ASN A 105 -0.89 -1.09 -18.98
N LYS A 106 -0.66 -0.04 -18.20
CA LYS A 106 -0.18 -0.15 -16.83
C LYS A 106 -1.18 -0.87 -15.94
N LEU A 107 -0.67 -1.51 -14.91
CA LEU A 107 -1.46 -2.23 -13.92
C LEU A 107 -2.32 -1.27 -13.10
N ARG A 108 -3.55 -1.68 -12.86
CA ARG A 108 -4.44 -1.07 -11.87
C ARG A 108 -4.72 -2.11 -10.79
N ILE A 109 -4.18 -1.89 -9.60
CA ILE A 109 -4.20 -2.87 -8.52
C ILE A 109 -5.17 -2.44 -7.43
N PHE A 110 -5.98 -3.36 -6.95
CA PHE A 110 -6.93 -3.08 -5.87
C PHE A 110 -7.10 -4.30 -4.95
N GLY A 111 -7.68 -4.08 -3.81
CA GLY A 111 -8.03 -5.18 -2.90
C GLY A 111 -8.33 -4.75 -1.48
N ASN A 112 -8.99 -5.64 -0.77
CA ASN A 112 -9.13 -5.61 0.67
C ASN A 112 -7.97 -6.40 1.27
N LEU A 113 -6.91 -5.70 1.71
CA LEU A 113 -5.68 -6.35 2.14
C LEU A 113 -5.78 -6.88 3.57
N PRO A 114 -5.24 -8.09 3.84
CA PRO A 114 -5.08 -8.57 5.20
C PRO A 114 -4.21 -7.61 6.02
N TYR A 115 -4.65 -7.29 7.25
CA TYR A 115 -4.01 -6.25 8.05
C TYR A 115 -2.57 -6.58 8.46
N ASN A 116 -2.26 -7.87 8.64
CA ASN A 116 -0.95 -8.34 9.07
C ASN A 116 0.14 -8.23 7.99
N ILE A 117 -0.22 -8.09 6.71
CA ILE A 117 0.73 -8.04 5.59
C ILE A 117 0.71 -6.72 4.82
N SER A 118 -0.17 -5.78 5.18
CA SER A 118 -0.41 -4.57 4.39
C SER A 118 0.85 -3.73 4.20
N THR A 119 1.61 -3.43 5.25
CA THR A 119 2.83 -2.62 5.15
C THR A 119 3.93 -3.30 4.32
N PRO A 120 4.33 -4.57 4.57
CA PRO A 120 5.30 -5.25 3.71
C PRO A 120 4.84 -5.35 2.25
N LEU A 121 3.55 -5.58 2.01
CA LEU A 121 3.01 -5.65 0.65
C LEU A 121 3.12 -4.30 -0.07
N MET A 122 2.86 -3.19 0.62
CA MET A 122 3.03 -1.85 0.05
C MET A 122 4.47 -1.62 -0.42
N PHE A 123 5.47 -1.98 0.41
CA PHE A 123 6.88 -1.87 0.02
C PHE A 123 7.21 -2.75 -1.18
N HIS A 124 6.67 -3.96 -1.24
CA HIS A 124 6.84 -4.83 -2.40
C HIS A 124 6.26 -4.20 -3.68
N LEU A 125 5.05 -3.64 -3.61
CA LEU A 125 4.40 -3.01 -4.75
C LEU A 125 5.14 -1.75 -5.23
N PHE A 126 5.77 -0.99 -4.35
CA PHE A 126 6.55 0.19 -4.74
C PHE A 126 7.72 -0.16 -5.67
N GLU A 127 8.25 -1.37 -5.61
CA GLU A 127 9.29 -1.83 -6.53
C GLU A 127 8.81 -1.84 -8.00
N PHE A 128 7.49 -1.98 -8.21
CA PHE A 128 6.86 -2.02 -9.52
C PHE A 128 6.19 -0.69 -9.91
N HIS A 129 6.49 0.40 -9.23
CA HIS A 129 5.77 1.68 -9.36
C HIS A 129 5.69 2.20 -10.81
N LYS A 130 6.70 1.94 -11.63
CA LYS A 130 6.74 2.38 -13.04
C LYS A 130 5.70 1.66 -13.91
N ASP A 131 5.28 0.48 -13.51
CA ASP A 131 4.35 -0.37 -14.25
C ASP A 131 2.92 -0.26 -13.71
N ILE A 132 2.69 0.55 -12.67
CA ILE A 132 1.41 0.72 -12.01
C ILE A 132 0.83 2.10 -12.31
N GLN A 133 -0.43 2.11 -12.77
CA GLN A 133 -1.20 3.34 -13.00
C GLN A 133 -1.77 3.88 -11.70
N ASP A 134 -2.45 3.05 -10.93
CA ASP A 134 -3.01 3.36 -9.62
C ASP A 134 -3.23 2.12 -8.77
N MET A 135 -3.44 2.35 -7.48
CA MET A 135 -3.79 1.32 -6.52
C MET A 135 -4.91 1.82 -5.61
N HIS A 136 -5.86 0.94 -5.30
CA HIS A 136 -6.95 1.22 -4.36
C HIS A 136 -6.98 0.10 -3.32
N PHE A 137 -6.63 0.41 -2.09
CA PHE A 137 -6.59 -0.59 -1.02
C PHE A 137 -7.45 -0.21 0.17
N MET A 138 -8.16 -1.19 0.69
CA MET A 138 -8.76 -1.09 2.00
C MET A 138 -7.79 -1.62 3.05
N LEU A 139 -7.47 -0.77 4.03
CA LEU A 139 -6.49 -1.00 5.08
C LEU A 139 -7.07 -0.57 6.42
N GLN A 140 -6.40 -0.90 7.52
CA GLN A 140 -6.70 -0.25 8.79
C GLN A 140 -6.57 1.26 8.66
N LYS A 141 -7.50 2.01 9.27
CA LYS A 141 -7.50 3.48 9.22
C LYS A 141 -6.18 4.08 9.70
N GLU A 142 -5.55 3.50 10.71
CA GLU A 142 -4.23 3.92 11.20
C GLU A 142 -3.17 3.87 10.10
N VAL A 143 -3.17 2.82 9.29
CA VAL A 143 -2.21 2.67 8.17
C VAL A 143 -2.48 3.71 7.09
N VAL A 144 -3.73 3.95 6.75
CA VAL A 144 -4.11 5.02 5.78
C VAL A 144 -3.68 6.39 6.30
N ASN A 145 -3.87 6.66 7.59
CA ASN A 145 -3.43 7.90 8.22
C ASN A 145 -1.90 8.08 8.14
N ARG A 146 -1.14 7.01 8.31
CA ARG A 146 0.32 7.02 8.15
C ARG A 146 0.73 7.28 6.70
N LEU A 147 0.07 6.65 5.73
CA LEU A 147 0.36 6.85 4.31
C LEU A 147 0.13 8.31 3.89
N ALA A 148 -0.92 8.94 4.41
CA ALA A 148 -1.36 10.28 4.03
C ALA A 148 -0.86 11.40 4.95
N ALA A 149 -0.07 11.08 5.98
CA ALA A 149 0.38 12.04 6.99
C ALA A 149 1.25 13.15 6.41
N GLY A 150 1.27 14.29 7.07
CA GLY A 150 2.21 15.38 6.80
C GLY A 150 3.29 15.48 7.88
N PRO A 151 4.39 16.21 7.61
CA PRO A 151 5.42 16.48 8.61
C PRO A 151 4.83 17.12 9.87
N GLY A 152 5.35 16.73 11.04
CA GLY A 152 4.92 17.23 12.34
C GLY A 152 3.78 16.45 12.97
N SER A 153 3.13 15.53 12.27
CA SER A 153 2.10 14.67 12.86
C SER A 153 2.69 13.41 13.50
N LYS A 154 1.97 12.84 14.48
CA LYS A 154 2.39 11.59 15.12
C LYS A 154 2.37 10.39 14.16
N ALA A 155 1.52 10.45 13.14
CA ALA A 155 1.38 9.39 12.14
C ALA A 155 2.53 9.39 11.11
N TYR A 156 3.25 10.49 10.99
CA TYR A 156 4.33 10.66 10.03
C TYR A 156 5.53 9.78 10.40
N GLY A 157 5.95 8.94 9.46
CA GLY A 157 7.02 7.99 9.69
C GLY A 157 7.64 7.47 8.40
N ARG A 158 8.42 6.39 8.52
CA ARG A 158 9.11 5.76 7.39
C ARG A 158 8.14 5.37 6.27
N LEU A 159 7.01 4.73 6.62
CA LEU A 159 5.99 4.37 5.63
C LEU A 159 5.46 5.59 4.88
N THR A 160 5.21 6.70 5.58
CA THR A 160 4.75 7.96 4.99
C THR A 160 5.74 8.45 3.93
N VAL A 161 7.00 8.58 4.30
CA VAL A 161 8.05 9.10 3.42
C VAL A 161 8.23 8.22 2.19
N MET A 162 8.31 6.90 2.39
CA MET A 162 8.49 5.96 1.28
C MET A 162 7.30 5.92 0.35
N ALA A 163 6.07 5.92 0.88
CA ALA A 163 4.86 5.94 0.06
C ALA A 163 4.75 7.24 -0.76
N GLN A 164 4.98 8.38 -0.14
CA GLN A 164 4.89 9.69 -0.80
C GLN A 164 6.10 9.96 -1.72
N TYR A 165 7.17 9.24 -1.54
CA TYR A 165 8.27 9.24 -2.51
C TYR A 165 7.82 8.70 -3.87
N TYR A 166 7.05 7.61 -3.87
CA TYR A 166 6.60 6.94 -5.09
C TYR A 166 5.26 7.43 -5.61
N CYS A 167 4.36 7.84 -4.71
CA CYS A 167 2.94 8.02 -5.03
C CYS A 167 2.36 9.31 -4.47
N LYS A 168 1.38 9.84 -5.19
CA LYS A 168 0.36 10.69 -4.58
C LYS A 168 -0.59 9.81 -3.78
N VAL A 169 -0.85 10.17 -2.52
CA VAL A 169 -1.68 9.41 -1.59
C VAL A 169 -2.96 10.17 -1.29
N VAL A 170 -4.11 9.55 -1.54
CA VAL A 170 -5.44 10.16 -1.34
C VAL A 170 -6.34 9.21 -0.55
N PRO A 171 -6.71 9.53 0.70
CA PRO A 171 -7.79 8.83 1.39
C PRO A 171 -9.12 9.01 0.63
N VAL A 172 -9.89 7.93 0.49
CA VAL A 172 -11.11 7.92 -0.34
C VAL A 172 -12.36 7.84 0.50
N LEU A 173 -12.47 6.83 1.39
CA LEU A 173 -13.62 6.66 2.27
C LEU A 173 -13.25 5.90 3.54
N GLU A 174 -14.01 6.16 4.61
CA GLU A 174 -13.91 5.41 5.87
C GLU A 174 -14.86 4.22 5.86
N VAL A 175 -14.47 3.13 6.52
CA VAL A 175 -15.22 1.88 6.56
C VAL A 175 -15.31 1.38 7.99
N PRO A 176 -16.53 1.31 8.58
CA PRO A 176 -16.69 0.85 9.95
C PRO A 176 -16.50 -0.66 10.06
N PRO A 177 -16.17 -1.18 11.29
CA PRO A 177 -16.04 -2.61 11.52
C PRO A 177 -17.28 -3.42 11.17
N THR A 178 -18.46 -2.83 11.27
CA THR A 178 -19.75 -3.48 10.93
C THR A 178 -19.89 -3.86 9.46
N ALA A 179 -19.04 -3.31 8.58
CA ALA A 179 -19.05 -3.66 7.17
C ALA A 179 -18.42 -5.04 6.87
N PHE A 180 -17.89 -5.73 7.88
CA PHE A 180 -17.14 -6.99 7.72
C PHE A 180 -17.69 -8.12 8.57
N VAL A 181 -17.44 -9.35 8.10
CA VAL A 181 -17.64 -10.60 8.84
C VAL A 181 -16.34 -11.41 8.83
N PRO A 182 -15.74 -11.74 9.98
CA PRO A 182 -16.03 -11.15 11.30
C PRO A 182 -15.63 -9.67 11.33
N PRO A 183 -16.27 -8.85 12.17
CA PRO A 183 -15.88 -7.44 12.28
C PRO A 183 -14.46 -7.33 12.87
N PRO A 184 -13.59 -6.49 12.27
CA PRO A 184 -12.30 -6.17 12.87
C PRO A 184 -12.48 -5.32 14.12
N LYS A 185 -11.41 -5.15 14.90
CA LYS A 185 -11.45 -4.39 16.15
C LYS A 185 -11.34 -2.87 15.95
N VAL A 186 -10.91 -2.45 14.77
CA VAL A 186 -10.61 -1.06 14.44
C VAL A 186 -11.28 -0.66 13.14
N ASP A 187 -11.43 0.64 12.92
CA ASP A 187 -11.92 1.18 11.67
C ASP A 187 -10.94 0.91 10.53
N SER A 188 -11.50 0.78 9.35
CA SER A 188 -10.77 0.68 8.08
C SER A 188 -10.99 1.92 7.24
N ALA A 189 -10.20 2.07 6.21
CA ALA A 189 -10.36 3.12 5.20
C ALA A 189 -9.84 2.62 3.85
N VAL A 190 -10.35 3.23 2.80
CA VAL A 190 -9.84 3.03 1.44
C VAL A 190 -8.91 4.17 1.08
N VAL A 191 -7.76 3.84 0.55
CA VAL A 191 -6.74 4.78 0.07
C VAL A 191 -6.49 4.56 -1.42
N ARG A 192 -6.33 5.66 -2.15
CA ARG A 192 -5.83 5.66 -3.52
C ARG A 192 -4.37 6.05 -3.52
N LEU A 193 -3.54 5.28 -4.21
CA LEU A 193 -2.13 5.52 -4.42
C LEU A 193 -1.89 5.65 -5.91
N VAL A 194 -1.39 6.80 -6.36
CA VAL A 194 -1.10 7.05 -7.77
C VAL A 194 0.39 7.26 -7.94
N PRO A 195 1.14 6.27 -8.46
CA PRO A 195 2.56 6.45 -8.71
C PRO A 195 2.82 7.63 -9.64
N TYR A 196 3.86 8.42 -9.32
CA TYR A 196 4.29 9.52 -10.18
C TYR A 196 4.89 8.95 -11.48
N GLU A 197 4.60 9.58 -12.61
CA GLU A 197 5.28 9.26 -13.87
C GLU A 197 6.76 9.62 -13.79
N GLU A 198 7.04 10.81 -13.23
CA GLU A 198 8.38 11.26 -12.89
C GLU A 198 8.43 11.56 -11.39
N LEU A 199 9.38 10.95 -10.70
CA LEU A 199 9.54 11.18 -9.27
C LEU A 199 9.86 12.65 -8.99
N PRO A 200 9.08 13.34 -8.13
CA PRO A 200 9.30 14.78 -7.85
C PRO A 200 10.65 15.06 -7.21
N CYS A 201 11.18 14.10 -6.46
CA CYS A 201 12.41 14.24 -5.69
C CYS A 201 13.21 12.94 -5.76
N PRO A 202 13.87 12.63 -6.91
CA PRO A 202 14.54 11.35 -7.08
C PRO A 202 15.77 11.22 -6.18
N ALA A 203 15.85 10.09 -5.48
CA ALA A 203 17.00 9.69 -4.71
C ALA A 203 18.03 8.97 -5.60
N LYS A 204 19.31 9.28 -5.41
CA LYS A 204 20.41 8.63 -6.13
C LYS A 204 20.57 7.16 -5.75
N ASP A 205 20.31 6.82 -4.48
CA ASP A 205 20.30 5.45 -3.97
C ASP A 205 19.15 5.28 -3.00
N LEU A 206 18.18 4.43 -3.37
CA LEU A 206 17.00 4.14 -2.56
C LEU A 206 17.34 3.47 -1.22
N ARG A 207 18.42 2.69 -1.17
CA ARG A 207 18.88 2.07 0.09
C ARG A 207 19.34 3.10 1.09
N LEU A 208 19.97 4.17 0.61
CA LEU A 208 20.39 5.29 1.46
C LEU A 208 19.17 6.09 1.94
N LEU A 209 18.18 6.33 1.09
CA LEU A 209 16.92 6.96 1.51
C LEU A 209 16.23 6.13 2.60
N ASP A 210 16.09 4.84 2.40
CA ASP A 210 15.51 3.94 3.40
C ASP A 210 16.31 3.95 4.71
N ARG A 211 17.62 3.95 4.61
CA ARG A 211 18.52 4.03 5.79
C ARG A 211 18.33 5.34 6.56
N VAL A 212 18.30 6.46 5.88
CA VAL A 212 18.07 7.78 6.49
C VAL A 212 16.73 7.84 7.19
N CYS A 213 15.66 7.32 6.56
CA CYS A 213 14.35 7.24 7.19
C CYS A 213 14.37 6.33 8.43
N ARG A 214 14.99 5.18 8.32
CA ARG A 214 15.07 4.20 9.41
C ARG A 214 15.84 4.74 10.61
N GLU A 215 17.00 5.32 10.40
CA GLU A 215 17.83 5.93 11.46
C GLU A 215 17.08 7.06 12.18
N GLY A 216 16.37 7.90 11.45
CA GLY A 216 15.57 8.98 12.03
C GLY A 216 14.39 8.47 12.85
N PHE A 217 13.56 7.63 12.27
CA PHE A 217 12.32 7.19 12.90
C PHE A 217 12.49 6.15 14.00
N ASN A 218 13.60 5.43 14.04
CA ASN A 218 13.94 4.54 15.16
C ASN A 218 14.24 5.31 16.46
N GLN A 219 14.53 6.60 16.36
CA GLN A 219 14.89 7.45 17.48
C GLN A 219 14.02 8.72 17.52
N ARG A 220 12.72 8.56 17.41
CA ARG A 220 11.76 9.67 17.24
C ARG A 220 11.83 10.78 18.30
N ARG A 221 12.23 10.45 19.52
CA ARG A 221 12.34 11.41 20.62
C ARG A 221 13.64 12.22 20.59
N LYS A 222 14.60 11.83 19.76
CA LYS A 222 15.87 12.52 19.60
C LYS A 222 15.80 13.59 18.52
N THR A 223 16.67 14.57 18.64
CA THR A 223 16.86 15.58 17.58
C THR A 223 17.58 14.96 16.38
N VAL A 224 17.41 15.58 15.22
CA VAL A 224 18.08 15.19 13.96
C VAL A 224 19.59 15.12 14.15
N ARG A 225 20.19 16.10 14.87
CA ARG A 225 21.60 16.09 15.26
C ARG A 225 22.03 14.76 15.88
N ASN A 226 21.27 14.29 16.84
CA ASN A 226 21.58 13.06 17.56
C ASN A 226 21.28 11.79 16.78
N CYS A 227 20.20 11.80 15.96
CA CYS A 227 19.84 10.66 15.12
C CYS A 227 20.91 10.36 14.07
N TYR A 228 21.54 11.39 13.51
CA TYR A 228 22.45 11.27 12.36
C TYR A 228 23.91 11.55 12.66
N LYS A 229 24.29 11.72 13.93
CA LYS A 229 25.66 12.10 14.33
C LYS A 229 26.78 11.21 13.78
N SER A 230 26.49 9.94 13.50
CA SER A 230 27.45 9.01 12.91
C SER A 230 27.51 9.07 11.38
N LEU A 231 26.58 9.77 10.74
CA LEU A 231 26.43 9.83 9.29
C LEU A 231 26.65 11.23 8.72
N LEU A 232 26.17 12.26 9.41
CA LEU A 232 26.12 13.64 8.94
C LEU A 232 26.52 14.59 10.07
N SER A 233 27.45 15.51 9.80
CA SER A 233 27.79 16.59 10.74
C SER A 233 26.67 17.63 10.78
N GLU A 234 26.65 18.46 11.83
CA GLU A 234 25.71 19.59 11.93
C GLU A 234 25.87 20.56 10.77
N GLU A 235 27.11 20.84 10.37
CA GLU A 235 27.42 21.74 9.26
C GLU A 235 26.80 21.22 7.95
N VAL A 236 26.93 19.92 7.69
CA VAL A 236 26.33 19.29 6.51
C VAL A 236 24.79 19.36 6.58
N LEU A 237 24.19 19.08 7.73
CA LEU A 237 22.74 19.20 7.92
C LEU A 237 22.26 20.62 7.59
N GLU A 238 22.93 21.64 8.10
CA GLU A 238 22.59 23.04 7.83
C GLU A 238 22.77 23.42 6.36
N GLU A 239 23.82 22.96 5.71
CA GLU A 239 24.03 23.13 4.26
C GLU A 239 22.90 22.52 3.42
N LEU A 240 22.33 21.40 3.89
CA LEU A 240 21.21 20.74 3.25
C LEU A 240 19.85 21.36 3.59
N GLY A 241 19.82 22.43 4.36
CA GLY A 241 18.59 23.09 4.79
C GLY A 241 17.85 22.33 5.89
N VAL A 242 18.56 21.51 6.66
CA VAL A 242 18.01 20.73 7.77
C VAL A 242 18.44 21.35 9.08
N ASN A 243 17.48 21.77 9.91
CA ASN A 243 17.77 22.28 11.24
C ASN A 243 18.13 21.11 12.17
N PRO A 244 19.38 21.08 12.72
CA PRO A 244 19.83 19.99 13.58
C PRO A 244 19.03 19.81 14.88
N SER A 245 18.33 20.84 15.31
CA SER A 245 17.52 20.84 16.54
C SER A 245 16.11 20.29 16.34
N MET A 246 15.68 20.06 15.10
CA MET A 246 14.39 19.45 14.79
C MET A 246 14.39 17.94 15.09
N ARG A 247 13.20 17.38 15.17
CA ARG A 247 13.02 15.92 15.22
C ARG A 247 12.74 15.37 13.81
N PRO A 248 13.03 14.09 13.54
CA PRO A 248 12.80 13.49 12.22
C PRO A 248 11.37 13.63 11.72
N GLU A 249 10.37 13.60 12.61
CA GLU A 249 8.95 13.78 12.25
C GLU A 249 8.62 15.15 11.64
N ASN A 250 9.51 16.12 11.80
CA ASN A 250 9.34 17.47 11.24
C ASN A 250 10.04 17.67 9.89
N LEU A 251 10.76 16.66 9.41
CA LEU A 251 11.47 16.73 8.13
C LEU A 251 10.54 16.42 6.96
N THR A 252 10.71 17.16 5.87
CA THR A 252 10.01 16.90 4.61
C THR A 252 10.65 15.74 3.85
N LEU A 253 9.92 15.17 2.87
CA LEU A 253 10.47 14.21 1.93
C LEU A 253 11.74 14.75 1.25
N GLN A 254 11.72 16.01 0.80
CA GLN A 254 12.85 16.66 0.15
C GLN A 254 14.10 16.68 1.04
N GLN A 255 13.93 16.93 2.32
CA GLN A 255 15.03 16.94 3.29
C GLN A 255 15.60 15.53 3.51
N PHE A 256 14.76 14.49 3.61
CA PHE A 256 15.24 13.11 3.68
C PHE A 256 16.00 12.71 2.41
N VAL A 257 15.51 13.07 1.24
CA VAL A 257 16.19 12.79 -0.03
C VAL A 257 17.50 13.56 -0.13
N ALA A 258 17.56 14.83 0.29
CA ALA A 258 18.78 15.62 0.29
C ALA A 258 19.87 14.97 1.15
N MET A 259 19.52 14.48 2.34
CA MET A 259 20.46 13.75 3.20
C MET A 259 20.94 12.45 2.55
N ALA A 260 20.04 11.68 1.97
CA ALA A 260 20.39 10.45 1.26
C ALA A 260 21.31 10.71 0.06
N ASN A 261 21.04 11.75 -0.71
CA ASN A 261 21.85 12.12 -1.87
C ASN A 261 23.26 12.62 -1.46
N TRP A 262 23.35 13.35 -0.37
CA TRP A 262 24.66 13.74 0.17
C TRP A 262 25.48 12.50 0.54
N LEU A 263 24.89 11.52 1.21
CA LEU A 263 25.56 10.26 1.55
C LEU A 263 25.98 9.48 0.28
N ALA A 264 25.18 9.49 -0.77
CA ALA A 264 25.53 8.87 -2.04
C ALA A 264 26.75 9.53 -2.68
N ASP A 265 26.86 10.85 -2.58
CA ASP A 265 27.97 11.62 -3.12
C ASP A 265 29.24 11.58 -2.24
N ASN A 266 29.12 11.15 -0.98
CA ASN A 266 30.20 11.10 0.00
C ASN A 266 30.31 9.70 0.64
N PRO A 267 30.71 8.67 -0.10
CA PRO A 267 30.61 7.28 0.34
C PRO A 267 31.61 6.87 1.44
N GLN A 268 32.50 7.74 1.83
CA GLN A 268 33.53 7.48 2.87
C GLN A 268 33.17 8.08 4.24
N HIS A 269 31.95 8.54 4.43
CA HIS A 269 31.45 9.09 5.70
C HIS A 269 30.41 8.19 6.35
#